data_f1aef072e6abf33606e80783bd1b0562
#
_entry.id   f1aef072e6abf33606e80783bd1b0562
#
_cell.length_a   1.000
_cell.length_b   1.000
_cell.length_c   1.000
_cell.angle_alpha   90.00
_cell.angle_beta   90.00
_cell.angle_gamma   90.00
#
_symmetry.space_group_name_H-M   'P 1'
#
loop_
_entity.id
_entity.type
_entity.pdbx_description
1 polymer ?
#
loop_
_entity_poly.entity_id
_entity_poly.type
_entity_poly.pdbx_seq_one_letter_code
_entity_poly.pdbx_strand_id
1 'polypeptide(L)'
;MPTINTLWLNTPIDVPTSINGPVLISASNLSGVEFGPGSLDPYGQFKLLKPTAVIDRGVFVFDGKFDLPLAAAISKAQKAQNLAQAKQLEPAFQEAQAAVALSPDSINTQLALGDILREMGQPQQARACYEKALQLAKTIEPEFQIRSIPTIEEKLQSVTISEQ
;
A
#
# COMPACT_ATOMS: atom_id res chain seq x y z
N MET A 1 -12.29 -22.15 -12.69
CA MET A 1 -12.77 -21.78 -11.34
C MET A 1 -12.19 -20.42 -11.01
N PRO A 2 -12.98 -19.43 -10.57
CA PRO A 2 -12.42 -18.16 -10.16
C PRO A 2 -11.53 -18.38 -8.91
N THR A 3 -10.30 -17.93 -8.96
CA THR A 3 -9.38 -17.91 -7.81
C THR A 3 -9.87 -16.85 -6.84
N ILE A 4 -10.35 -17.26 -5.68
CA ILE A 4 -10.67 -16.34 -4.58
C ILE A 4 -9.33 -15.91 -3.97
N ASN A 5 -8.88 -14.71 -4.31
CA ASN A 5 -7.73 -14.11 -3.65
C ASN A 5 -8.23 -13.46 -2.35
N THR A 6 -7.98 -14.12 -1.21
CA THR A 6 -8.29 -13.57 0.11
C THR A 6 -7.06 -12.86 0.68
N LEU A 7 -7.14 -11.56 0.86
CA LEU A 7 -6.12 -10.73 1.55
C LEU A 7 -5.91 -11.09 3.04
N TRP A 8 -6.57 -12.13 3.55
CA TRP A 8 -6.57 -12.51 4.98
C TRP A 8 -5.53 -13.56 5.37
N LEU A 9 -4.88 -14.18 4.43
CA LEU A 9 -3.78 -15.10 4.74
C LEU A 9 -2.47 -14.34 4.55
N ASN A 10 -1.54 -14.47 5.46
CA ASN A 10 -0.18 -13.88 5.47
C ASN A 10 0.69 -14.25 4.23
N THR A 11 0.06 -14.64 3.14
CA THR A 11 0.69 -14.85 1.85
C THR A 11 0.46 -13.60 1.00
N PRO A 12 1.52 -12.95 0.51
CA PRO A 12 1.41 -11.81 -0.37
C PRO A 12 0.67 -12.24 -1.64
N ILE A 13 -0.52 -11.70 -1.83
CA ILE A 13 -1.32 -11.91 -3.03
C ILE A 13 -0.93 -10.82 -4.00
N ASP A 14 -0.44 -11.18 -5.18
CA ASP A 14 -0.23 -10.21 -6.25
C ASP A 14 -1.59 -9.71 -6.74
N VAL A 15 -1.98 -8.52 -6.30
CA VAL A 15 -3.15 -7.82 -6.82
C VAL A 15 -2.80 -7.28 -8.21
N PRO A 16 -3.54 -7.64 -9.26
CA PRO A 16 -3.28 -7.13 -10.60
C PRO A 16 -3.65 -5.64 -10.70
N THR A 17 -3.02 -4.92 -11.61
CA THR A 17 -3.32 -3.51 -11.87
C THR A 17 -4.69 -3.28 -12.50
N SER A 18 -5.25 -4.30 -13.14
CA SER A 18 -6.62 -4.30 -13.67
C SER A 18 -7.26 -5.66 -13.55
N ILE A 19 -8.56 -5.67 -13.33
CA ILE A 19 -9.39 -6.88 -13.25
C ILE A 19 -10.53 -6.75 -14.26
N ASN A 20 -10.82 -7.85 -14.95
CA ASN A 20 -12.02 -7.98 -15.77
C ASN A 20 -12.82 -9.17 -15.25
N GLY A 21 -13.96 -8.91 -14.63
CA GLY A 21 -14.82 -9.90 -14.00
C GLY A 21 -15.21 -9.50 -12.58
N PRO A 22 -15.78 -10.44 -11.80
CA PRO A 22 -16.30 -10.11 -10.48
C PRO A 22 -15.18 -9.81 -9.48
N VAL A 23 -15.31 -8.69 -8.78
CA VAL A 23 -14.49 -8.29 -7.65
C VAL A 23 -15.34 -8.42 -6.38
N LEU A 24 -14.81 -9.11 -5.39
CA LEU A 24 -15.46 -9.30 -4.09
C LEU A 24 -14.71 -8.46 -3.05
N ILE A 25 -15.43 -7.54 -2.41
CA ILE A 25 -14.86 -6.64 -1.39
C ILE A 25 -15.67 -6.79 -0.11
N SER A 26 -14.98 -7.01 1.02
CA SER A 26 -15.64 -7.03 2.33
C SER A 26 -16.14 -5.65 2.71
N ALA A 27 -17.18 -5.59 3.55
CA ALA A 27 -17.71 -4.33 4.07
C ALA A 27 -16.64 -3.52 4.82
N SER A 28 -15.73 -4.20 5.55
CA SER A 28 -14.62 -3.55 6.26
C SER A 28 -13.65 -2.87 5.29
N ASN A 29 -13.23 -3.56 4.24
CA ASN A 29 -12.33 -3.00 3.24
C ASN A 29 -13.00 -1.87 2.46
N LEU A 30 -14.28 -2.04 2.09
CA LEU A 30 -15.04 -1.03 1.37
C LEU A 30 -15.28 0.22 2.23
N SER A 31 -15.36 0.08 3.56
CA SER A 31 -15.51 1.25 4.47
C SER A 31 -14.31 2.21 4.41
N GLY A 32 -13.11 1.71 4.05
CA GLY A 32 -11.87 2.48 4.03
C GLY A 32 -11.26 2.74 5.40
N VAL A 33 -11.88 2.24 6.49
CA VAL A 33 -11.39 2.46 7.87
C VAL A 33 -9.97 1.94 8.06
N GLU A 34 -9.60 0.86 7.37
CA GLU A 34 -8.27 0.25 7.46
C GLU A 34 -7.20 1.08 6.72
N PHE A 35 -7.55 1.68 5.59
CA PHE A 35 -6.60 2.34 4.70
C PHE A 35 -6.59 3.87 4.87
N GLY A 36 -7.70 4.45 5.29
CA GLY A 36 -7.93 5.89 5.33
C GLY A 36 -8.75 6.41 4.14
N PRO A 37 -9.10 7.69 4.13
CA PRO A 37 -9.93 8.31 3.09
C PRO A 37 -9.14 8.70 1.84
N GLY A 38 -9.87 8.99 0.78
CA GLY A 38 -9.35 9.64 -0.42
C GLY A 38 -8.25 8.82 -1.10
N SER A 39 -7.09 9.42 -1.28
CA SER A 39 -5.94 8.81 -1.96
C SER A 39 -5.28 7.64 -1.20
N LEU A 40 -5.67 7.40 0.04
CA LEU A 40 -5.20 6.26 0.84
C LEU A 40 -6.07 5.02 0.61
N ASP A 41 -7.29 5.19 0.10
CA ASP A 41 -8.27 4.11 -0.05
C ASP A 41 -8.13 3.41 -1.41
N PRO A 42 -7.58 2.18 -1.46
CA PRO A 42 -7.42 1.44 -2.71
C PRO A 42 -8.74 0.99 -3.34
N TYR A 43 -9.83 1.04 -2.57
CA TYR A 43 -11.16 0.59 -3.00
C TYR A 43 -12.18 1.73 -3.10
N GLY A 44 -11.74 2.98 -2.96
CA GLY A 44 -12.61 4.16 -2.95
C GLY A 44 -13.54 4.26 -4.17
N GLN A 45 -13.08 3.85 -5.35
CA GLN A 45 -13.89 3.84 -6.57
C GLN A 45 -15.15 2.98 -6.45
N PHE A 46 -15.10 1.87 -5.70
CA PHE A 46 -16.24 0.97 -5.54
C PHE A 46 -17.35 1.53 -4.67
N LYS A 47 -17.06 2.52 -3.82
CA LYS A 47 -18.07 3.23 -3.01
C LYS A 47 -19.08 3.99 -3.86
N LEU A 48 -18.70 4.37 -5.07
CA LEU A 48 -19.53 5.11 -6.02
C LEU A 48 -20.36 4.17 -6.92
N LEU A 49 -20.13 2.86 -6.84
CA LEU A 49 -20.77 1.87 -7.68
C LEU A 49 -21.86 1.12 -6.92
N LYS A 50 -22.90 0.72 -7.66
CA LYS A 50 -23.90 -0.19 -7.12
C LYS A 50 -23.38 -1.62 -7.24
N PRO A 51 -23.31 -2.40 -6.16
CA PRO A 51 -22.90 -3.80 -6.24
C PRO A 51 -23.93 -4.62 -7.03
N THR A 52 -23.44 -5.60 -7.79
CA THR A 52 -24.30 -6.56 -8.52
C THR A 52 -24.91 -7.59 -7.61
N ALA A 53 -24.24 -7.91 -6.50
CA ALA A 53 -24.77 -8.82 -5.45
C ALA A 53 -24.14 -8.47 -4.10
N VAL A 54 -24.78 -8.94 -3.03
CA VAL A 54 -24.26 -8.89 -1.67
C VAL A 54 -24.36 -10.29 -1.06
N ILE A 55 -23.24 -10.84 -0.60
CA ILE A 55 -23.13 -12.17 0.00
C ILE A 55 -23.02 -12.00 1.52
N ASP A 56 -23.85 -12.72 2.25
CA ASP A 56 -23.87 -12.79 3.72
C ASP A 56 -23.83 -11.43 4.43
N ARG A 57 -24.42 -10.39 3.82
CA ARG A 57 -24.49 -9.02 4.31
C ARG A 57 -23.14 -8.35 4.54
N GLY A 58 -22.04 -8.97 4.15
CA GLY A 58 -20.69 -8.48 4.45
C GLY A 58 -19.72 -8.46 3.28
N VAL A 59 -20.07 -9.06 2.14
CA VAL A 59 -19.23 -9.05 0.94
C VAL A 59 -20.01 -8.49 -0.24
N PHE A 60 -19.50 -7.39 -0.80
CA PHE A 60 -20.07 -6.75 -1.98
C PHE A 60 -19.42 -7.30 -3.24
N VAL A 61 -20.22 -7.62 -4.23
CA VAL A 61 -19.77 -8.13 -5.54
C VAL A 61 -19.96 -7.02 -6.58
N PHE A 62 -18.90 -6.71 -7.30
CA PHE A 62 -18.91 -5.76 -8.41
C PHE A 62 -18.44 -6.50 -9.66
N ASP A 63 -19.20 -6.42 -10.75
CA ASP A 63 -18.84 -7.05 -12.02
C ASP A 63 -18.54 -5.98 -13.06
N GLY A 64 -17.42 -6.15 -13.76
CA GLY A 64 -16.96 -5.18 -14.74
C GLY A 64 -15.45 -5.19 -14.93
N LYS A 65 -14.96 -4.11 -15.56
CA LYS A 65 -13.53 -3.85 -15.71
C LYS A 65 -13.12 -2.74 -14.75
N PHE A 66 -12.13 -3.02 -13.92
CA PHE A 66 -11.65 -2.10 -12.89
C PHE A 66 -10.13 -1.96 -12.96
N ASP A 67 -9.64 -0.74 -12.86
CA ASP A 67 -8.22 -0.45 -12.70
C ASP A 67 -7.93 -0.25 -11.20
N LEU A 68 -6.91 -0.96 -10.70
CA LEU A 68 -6.57 -1.04 -9.28
C LEU A 68 -5.09 -0.71 -9.01
N PRO A 69 -4.53 0.38 -9.56
CA PRO A 69 -3.11 0.67 -9.44
C PRO A 69 -2.66 0.84 -7.99
N LEU A 70 -3.45 1.51 -7.15
CA LEU A 70 -3.13 1.69 -5.73
C LEU A 70 -3.19 0.38 -4.95
N ALA A 71 -4.20 -0.46 -5.19
CA ALA A 71 -4.29 -1.77 -4.54
C ALA A 71 -3.12 -2.69 -4.95
N ALA A 72 -2.76 -2.68 -6.22
CA ALA A 72 -1.59 -3.41 -6.73
C ALA A 72 -0.28 -2.87 -6.12
N ALA A 73 -0.14 -1.54 -5.99
CA ALA A 73 1.01 -0.91 -5.37
C ALA A 73 1.16 -1.30 -3.89
N ILE A 74 0.07 -1.26 -3.11
CA ILE A 74 0.05 -1.67 -1.70
C ILE A 74 0.41 -3.15 -1.57
N SER A 75 -0.14 -4.02 -2.41
CA SER A 75 0.18 -5.45 -2.45
C SER A 75 1.68 -5.68 -2.68
N LYS A 76 2.27 -4.99 -3.64
CA LYS A 76 3.72 -5.06 -3.92
C LYS A 76 4.56 -4.52 -2.78
N ALA A 77 4.17 -3.42 -2.16
CA ALA A 77 4.85 -2.87 -1.00
C ALA A 77 4.84 -3.87 0.17
N GLN A 78 3.72 -4.53 0.43
CA GLN A 78 3.61 -5.58 1.44
C GLN A 78 4.49 -6.80 1.12
N LYS A 79 4.50 -7.24 -0.14
CA LYS A 79 5.39 -8.31 -0.61
C LYS A 79 6.85 -7.95 -0.42
N ALA A 80 7.23 -6.72 -0.74
CA ALA A 80 8.57 -6.21 -0.53
C ALA A 80 8.98 -6.27 0.95
N GLN A 81 8.11 -5.84 1.86
CA GLN A 81 8.37 -5.91 3.30
C GLN A 81 8.54 -7.36 3.78
N ASN A 82 7.71 -8.30 3.31
CA ASN A 82 7.83 -9.71 3.66
C ASN A 82 9.15 -10.32 3.15
N LEU A 83 9.58 -9.96 1.95
CA LEU A 83 10.88 -10.38 1.40
C LEU A 83 12.05 -9.80 2.21
N ALA A 84 11.97 -8.53 2.63
CA ALA A 84 12.97 -7.90 3.48
C ALA A 84 13.06 -8.60 4.85
N GLN A 85 11.93 -8.93 5.48
CA GLN A 85 11.91 -9.73 6.71
C GLN A 85 12.57 -11.11 6.54
N ALA A 86 12.43 -11.72 5.36
CA ALA A 86 13.11 -12.96 4.98
C ALA A 86 14.57 -12.75 4.57
N LYS A 87 15.13 -11.51 4.71
CA LYS A 87 16.48 -11.10 4.32
C LYS A 87 16.79 -11.24 2.83
N GLN A 88 15.76 -11.23 2.00
CA GLN A 88 15.86 -11.22 0.54
C GLN A 88 15.79 -9.77 0.03
N LEU A 89 16.84 -8.99 0.31
CA LEU A 89 16.81 -7.54 0.11
C LEU A 89 16.71 -7.13 -1.37
N GLU A 90 17.42 -7.83 -2.26
CA GLU A 90 17.37 -7.49 -3.70
C GLU A 90 15.98 -7.75 -4.32
N PRO A 91 15.33 -8.90 -4.15
CA PRO A 91 13.93 -9.09 -4.55
C PRO A 91 12.97 -8.11 -3.87
N ALA A 92 13.20 -7.78 -2.58
CA ALA A 92 12.40 -6.79 -1.86
C ALA A 92 12.49 -5.41 -2.51
N PHE A 93 13.69 -5.00 -2.88
CA PHE A 93 13.92 -3.73 -3.55
C PHE A 93 13.21 -3.63 -4.89
N GLN A 94 13.26 -4.68 -5.71
CA GLN A 94 12.56 -4.74 -7.00
C GLN A 94 11.04 -4.59 -6.83
N GLU A 95 10.43 -5.29 -5.86
CA GLU A 95 9.00 -5.17 -5.59
C GLU A 95 8.63 -3.77 -5.04
N ALA A 96 9.46 -3.19 -4.18
CA ALA A 96 9.24 -1.85 -3.66
C ALA A 96 9.33 -0.78 -4.76
N GLN A 97 10.32 -0.87 -5.66
CA GLN A 97 10.40 0.00 -6.82
C GLN A 97 9.17 -0.12 -7.73
N ALA A 98 8.71 -1.35 -7.99
CA ALA A 98 7.50 -1.58 -8.76
C ALA A 98 6.26 -1.00 -8.07
N ALA A 99 6.18 -1.06 -6.73
CA ALA A 99 5.11 -0.42 -5.96
C ALA A 99 5.10 1.10 -6.13
N VAL A 100 6.26 1.75 -6.02
CA VAL A 100 6.40 3.20 -6.23
C VAL A 100 6.08 3.59 -7.68
N ALA A 101 6.47 2.78 -8.66
CA ALA A 101 6.14 3.03 -10.07
C ALA A 101 4.63 3.01 -10.34
N LEU A 102 3.88 2.15 -9.65
CA LEU A 102 2.41 2.06 -9.76
C LEU A 102 1.69 3.20 -9.02
N SER A 103 2.23 3.63 -7.88
CA SER A 103 1.64 4.69 -7.07
C SER A 103 2.73 5.54 -6.40
N PRO A 104 3.33 6.50 -7.14
CA PRO A 104 4.44 7.32 -6.64
C PRO A 104 4.04 8.28 -5.52
N ASP A 105 2.75 8.59 -5.43
CA ASP A 105 2.18 9.50 -4.44
C ASP A 105 1.47 8.75 -3.29
N SER A 106 1.80 7.48 -3.09
CA SER A 106 1.36 6.71 -1.93
C SER A 106 2.42 6.75 -0.82
N ILE A 107 2.00 7.17 0.39
CA ILE A 107 2.83 7.16 1.59
C ILE A 107 3.39 5.75 1.85
N ASN A 108 2.55 4.73 1.72
CA ASN A 108 2.91 3.33 1.99
C ASN A 108 4.02 2.82 1.06
N THR A 109 3.96 3.17 -0.24
CA THR A 109 4.98 2.73 -1.21
C THR A 109 6.31 3.42 -0.96
N GLN A 110 6.30 4.73 -0.65
CA GLN A 110 7.50 5.48 -0.32
C GLN A 110 8.16 4.98 0.97
N LEU A 111 7.35 4.68 2.00
CA LEU A 111 7.87 4.11 3.26
C LEU A 111 8.47 2.72 3.05
N ALA A 112 7.79 1.85 2.29
CA ALA A 112 8.31 0.51 2.00
C ALA A 112 9.66 0.56 1.27
N LEU A 113 9.79 1.41 0.25
CA LEU A 113 11.04 1.58 -0.46
C LEU A 113 12.13 2.16 0.45
N GLY A 114 11.81 3.17 1.25
CA GLY A 114 12.75 3.77 2.20
C GLY A 114 13.26 2.77 3.24
N ASP A 115 12.37 1.94 3.80
CA ASP A 115 12.75 0.90 4.78
C ASP A 115 13.74 -0.11 4.17
N ILE A 116 13.49 -0.54 2.94
CA ILE A 116 14.34 -1.49 2.25
C ILE A 116 15.70 -0.87 1.89
N LEU A 117 15.71 0.35 1.38
CA LEU A 117 16.95 1.07 1.09
C LEU A 117 17.81 1.26 2.34
N ARG A 118 17.18 1.55 3.48
CA ARG A 118 17.89 1.63 4.76
C ARG A 118 18.51 0.28 5.14
N GLU A 119 17.77 -0.83 5.02
CA GLU A 119 18.31 -2.17 5.29
C GLU A 119 19.42 -2.58 4.32
N MET A 120 19.43 -2.05 3.09
CA MET A 120 20.50 -2.23 2.12
C MET A 120 21.73 -1.33 2.38
N GLY A 121 21.72 -0.51 3.44
CA GLY A 121 22.82 0.42 3.76
C GLY A 121 22.88 1.63 2.82
N GLN A 122 21.74 2.09 2.29
CA GLN A 122 21.61 3.24 1.40
C GLN A 122 20.84 4.39 2.08
N PRO A 123 21.37 4.98 3.17
CA PRO A 123 20.62 5.91 4.01
C PRO A 123 20.19 7.19 3.28
N GLN A 124 21.00 7.72 2.35
CA GLN A 124 20.66 8.93 1.61
C GLN A 124 19.43 8.73 0.70
N GLN A 125 19.35 7.57 0.04
CA GLN A 125 18.18 7.23 -0.79
C GLN A 125 16.96 6.94 0.06
N ALA A 126 17.12 6.23 1.19
CA ALA A 126 16.05 5.99 2.16
C ALA A 126 15.48 7.32 2.69
N ARG A 127 16.34 8.28 3.02
CA ARG A 127 15.95 9.62 3.46
C ARG A 127 15.08 10.32 2.42
N ALA A 128 15.47 10.31 1.15
CA ALA A 128 14.67 10.92 0.08
C ALA A 128 13.24 10.32 -0.01
N CYS A 129 13.12 9.00 0.16
CA CYS A 129 11.81 8.33 0.21
C CYS A 129 10.99 8.77 1.42
N TYR A 130 11.59 8.87 2.61
CA TYR A 130 10.89 9.32 3.82
C TYR A 130 10.51 10.80 3.75
N GLU A 131 11.34 11.66 3.17
CA GLU A 131 11.01 13.08 2.94
C GLU A 131 9.81 13.21 1.99
N LYS A 132 9.77 12.42 0.91
CA LYS A 132 8.61 12.37 0.01
C LYS A 132 7.36 11.86 0.74
N ALA A 133 7.48 10.80 1.55
CA ALA A 133 6.38 10.31 2.37
C ALA A 133 5.86 11.37 3.35
N LEU A 134 6.76 12.14 3.97
CA LEU A 134 6.39 13.22 4.88
C LEU A 134 5.66 14.36 4.16
N GLN A 135 6.11 14.72 2.96
CA GLN A 135 5.40 15.71 2.14
C GLN A 135 3.98 15.25 1.82
N LEU A 136 3.81 14.01 1.40
CA LEU A 136 2.51 13.42 1.12
C LEU A 136 1.63 13.37 2.38
N ALA A 137 2.19 12.97 3.52
CA ALA A 137 1.45 12.92 4.79
C ALA A 137 0.91 14.29 5.22
N LYS A 138 1.57 15.39 4.87
CA LYS A 138 1.09 16.74 5.16
C LYS A 138 -0.10 17.17 4.29
N THR A 139 -0.39 16.45 3.21
CA THR A 139 -1.52 16.76 2.30
C THR A 139 -2.78 15.96 2.61
N ILE A 140 -2.70 14.93 3.46
CA ILE A 140 -3.86 14.13 3.86
C ILE A 140 -4.63 14.80 5.00
N GLU A 141 -5.79 14.26 5.33
CA GLU A 141 -6.65 14.77 6.39
C GLU A 141 -5.96 14.78 7.77
N PRO A 142 -6.20 15.79 8.63
CA PRO A 142 -5.48 15.97 9.90
C PRO A 142 -5.52 14.76 10.83
N GLU A 143 -6.63 14.02 10.84
CA GLU A 143 -6.78 12.81 11.65
C GLU A 143 -5.74 11.73 11.31
N PHE A 144 -5.37 11.64 10.04
CA PHE A 144 -4.37 10.69 9.56
C PHE A 144 -2.95 11.23 9.68
N GLN A 145 -2.77 12.55 9.65
CA GLN A 145 -1.48 13.20 9.88
C GLN A 145 -0.95 12.88 11.29
N ILE A 146 -1.82 12.93 12.32
CA ILE A 146 -1.46 12.64 13.71
C ILE A 146 -0.79 11.26 13.88
N ARG A 147 -1.19 10.28 13.08
CA ARG A 147 -0.64 8.92 13.13
C ARG A 147 0.58 8.74 12.23
N SER A 148 0.56 9.34 11.06
CA SER A 148 1.56 9.10 10.01
C SER A 148 2.83 9.92 10.20
N ILE A 149 2.69 11.21 10.53
CA ILE A 149 3.84 12.13 10.60
C ILE A 149 4.86 11.70 11.66
N PRO A 150 4.50 11.40 12.93
CA PRO A 150 5.48 11.02 13.94
C PRO A 150 6.30 9.79 13.54
N THR A 151 5.63 8.78 12.94
CA THR A 151 6.30 7.56 12.47
C THR A 151 7.31 7.85 11.35
N ILE A 152 6.96 8.76 10.43
CA ILE A 152 7.85 9.13 9.33
C ILE A 152 9.05 9.94 9.85
N GLU A 153 8.83 10.84 10.78
CA GLU A 153 9.89 11.64 11.41
C GLU A 153 10.87 10.76 12.20
N GLU A 154 10.38 9.75 12.91
CA GLU A 154 11.23 8.76 13.58
C GLU A 154 12.13 8.02 12.57
N LYS A 155 11.58 7.60 11.44
CA LYS A 155 12.35 6.97 10.36
C LYS A 155 13.41 7.91 9.78
N LEU A 156 13.10 9.19 9.58
CA LEU A 156 14.04 10.20 9.13
C LEU A 156 15.18 10.40 10.12
N GLN A 157 14.89 10.44 11.42
CA GLN A 157 15.92 10.54 12.45
C GLN A 157 16.84 9.32 12.45
N SER A 158 16.29 8.11 12.26
CA SER A 158 17.05 6.87 12.24
C SER A 158 18.11 6.82 11.13
N VAL A 159 17.86 7.41 9.98
CA VAL A 159 18.85 7.45 8.87
C VAL A 159 19.87 8.55 9.05
N THR A 160 19.53 9.65 9.71
CA THR A 160 20.48 10.76 10.01
C THR A 160 21.55 10.33 11.00
N ILE A 161 21.23 9.50 11.99
CA ILE A 161 22.18 9.00 13.00
C ILE A 161 23.16 8.00 12.38
N SER A 162 22.76 7.27 11.36
CA SER A 162 23.63 6.30 10.67
C SER A 162 24.68 6.92 9.76
N GLU A 163 24.66 8.25 9.57
CA GLU A 163 25.61 9.01 8.75
C GLU A 163 26.77 9.61 9.58
N GLN A 164 26.73 9.50 10.90
CA GLN A 164 27.77 9.97 11.85
C GLN A 164 28.67 8.82 12.31
#